data_ce74a002d17a73329c545970758da54f
#
_entry.id   ce74a002d17a73329c545970758da54f
#
_cell.length_a   1.000
_cell.length_b   1.000
_cell.length_c   1.000
_cell.angle_alpha   90.00
_cell.angle_beta   90.00
_cell.angle_gamma   90.00
#
_symmetry.space_group_name_H-M   'P 1'
#
loop_
_entity.id
_entity.type
_entity.pdbx_description
1 polymer ?
#
loop_
_entity_poly.entity_id
_entity_poly.type
_entity_poly.pdbx_seq_one_letter_code
_entity_poly.pdbx_strand_id
1 'polypeptide(L)'
;MLTSRWHHTDLRFVALLPLVLFLPAVVAFFVNPRVAWGEYLGVFFHLSILFLVSRLDAAPWAKAAGYGWVALDVLAGILMINDVAHDTAWAVRLGGHVLAGVWIVSSSLVSTTWPVRAVGVVTGLWLAAYSFVGNVLPESFLRPAGILILIWFALLAIFDRSHGERAAAPTSSTSAAGVV
;
A
#
# COMPACT_ATOMS: atom_id res chain seq x y z
N MET A 1 31.29 3.15 -7.12
CA MET A 1 30.48 2.68 -8.27
C MET A 1 29.60 1.50 -7.81
N LEU A 2 28.56 1.76 -6.96
CA LEU A 2 27.67 0.74 -6.35
C LEU A 2 26.18 1.02 -6.65
N THR A 3 25.85 1.75 -7.71
CA THR A 3 24.53 2.38 -7.89
C THR A 3 23.55 1.65 -8.80
N SER A 4 23.84 0.44 -9.34
CA SER A 4 22.98 -0.08 -10.43
C SER A 4 22.17 -1.35 -10.14
N ARG A 5 22.39 -2.05 -9.04
CA ARG A 5 21.68 -3.34 -8.81
C ARG A 5 20.30 -3.25 -8.15
N TRP A 6 19.98 -2.16 -7.48
CA TRP A 6 18.71 -2.01 -6.75
C TRP A 6 17.53 -1.55 -7.61
N HIS A 7 17.78 -1.13 -8.87
CA HIS A 7 16.73 -0.61 -9.75
C HIS A 7 15.89 -1.68 -10.46
N HIS A 8 16.26 -2.95 -10.38
CA HIS A 8 15.61 -4.03 -11.12
C HIS A 8 14.71 -4.97 -10.28
N THR A 9 14.41 -4.64 -9.02
CA THR A 9 13.44 -5.43 -8.30
C THR A 9 12.07 -5.20 -8.93
N ASP A 10 11.49 -6.25 -9.51
CA ASP A 10 10.19 -6.21 -10.15
C ASP A 10 9.14 -5.71 -9.15
N LEU A 11 8.30 -4.77 -9.57
CA LEU A 11 7.22 -4.22 -8.75
C LEU A 11 6.30 -5.32 -8.19
N ARG A 12 6.20 -6.45 -8.91
CA ARG A 12 5.47 -7.63 -8.44
C ARG A 12 5.96 -8.12 -7.08
N PHE A 13 7.28 -8.28 -6.91
CA PHE A 13 7.85 -8.72 -5.64
C PHE A 13 7.63 -7.68 -4.55
N VAL A 14 7.72 -6.41 -4.90
CA VAL A 14 7.49 -5.30 -3.96
C VAL A 14 6.04 -5.25 -3.50
N ALA A 15 5.07 -5.58 -4.37
CA ALA A 15 3.64 -5.64 -4.02
C ALA A 15 3.25 -6.95 -3.32
N LEU A 16 3.93 -8.07 -3.63
CA LEU A 16 3.68 -9.36 -2.96
C LEU A 16 4.14 -9.37 -1.51
N LEU A 17 5.22 -8.66 -1.18
CA LEU A 17 5.74 -8.63 0.19
C LEU A 17 4.71 -8.12 1.21
N PRO A 18 4.10 -6.93 1.05
CA PRO A 18 3.03 -6.49 1.95
C PRO A 18 1.80 -7.39 1.90
N LEU A 19 1.45 -7.97 0.76
CA LEU A 19 0.34 -8.93 0.65
C LEU A 19 0.56 -10.14 1.56
N VAL A 20 1.75 -10.76 1.50
CA VAL A 20 2.10 -11.96 2.29
C VAL A 20 2.17 -11.65 3.78
N LEU A 21 2.70 -10.48 4.17
CA LEU A 21 2.80 -10.08 5.57
C LEU A 21 1.45 -9.67 6.15
N PHE A 22 0.58 -9.04 5.35
CA PHE A 22 -0.71 -8.56 5.85
C PHE A 22 -1.78 -9.63 5.91
N LEU A 23 -1.76 -10.62 5.02
CA LEU A 23 -2.77 -11.68 4.99
C LEU A 23 -2.94 -12.39 6.35
N PRO A 24 -1.89 -12.91 7.02
CA PRO A 24 -2.04 -13.52 8.33
C PRO A 24 -2.46 -12.53 9.43
N ALA A 25 -2.03 -11.27 9.35
CA ALA A 25 -2.47 -10.23 10.28
C ALA A 25 -3.98 -9.97 10.14
N VAL A 26 -4.49 -9.85 8.92
CA VAL A 26 -5.94 -9.70 8.65
C VAL A 26 -6.70 -10.90 9.20
N VAL A 27 -6.26 -12.12 8.92
CA VAL A 27 -6.91 -13.33 9.47
C VAL A 27 -6.91 -13.31 11.00
N ALA A 28 -5.80 -12.94 11.63
CA ALA A 28 -5.71 -12.81 13.08
C ALA A 28 -6.73 -11.82 13.63
N PHE A 29 -6.83 -10.62 13.05
CA PHE A 29 -7.77 -9.60 13.48
C PHE A 29 -9.24 -9.98 13.25
N PHE A 30 -9.54 -10.84 12.29
CA PHE A 30 -10.89 -11.38 12.11
C PHE A 30 -11.28 -12.41 13.19
N VAL A 31 -10.33 -13.24 13.61
CA VAL A 31 -10.55 -14.32 14.59
C VAL A 31 -10.42 -13.80 16.02
N ASN A 32 -9.37 -13.03 16.29
CA ASN A 32 -9.09 -12.44 17.59
C ASN A 32 -8.41 -11.07 17.44
N PRO A 33 -9.18 -9.97 17.46
CA PRO A 33 -8.68 -8.63 17.17
C PRO A 33 -7.65 -8.09 18.18
N ARG A 34 -7.43 -8.78 19.30
CA ARG A 34 -6.46 -8.37 20.35
C ARG A 34 -5.27 -9.30 20.47
N VAL A 35 -4.98 -10.08 19.43
CA VAL A 35 -3.85 -10.99 19.48
C VAL A 35 -2.53 -10.22 19.29
N ALA A 36 -1.66 -10.26 20.30
CA ALA A 36 -0.42 -9.49 20.32
C ALA A 36 0.50 -9.77 19.10
N TRP A 37 0.63 -11.03 18.66
CA TRP A 37 1.47 -11.36 17.51
C TRP A 37 0.97 -10.72 16.19
N GLY A 38 -0.32 -10.41 16.11
CA GLY A 38 -0.88 -9.70 14.96
C GLY A 38 -0.31 -8.29 14.80
N GLU A 39 0.00 -7.60 15.91
CA GLU A 39 0.61 -6.27 15.88
C GLU A 39 2.05 -6.32 15.37
N TYR A 40 2.84 -7.35 15.73
CA TYR A 40 4.19 -7.53 15.17
C TYR A 40 4.14 -7.70 13.64
N LEU A 41 3.23 -8.53 13.14
CA LEU A 41 3.03 -8.68 11.69
C LEU A 41 2.57 -7.37 11.04
N GLY A 42 1.68 -6.63 11.72
CA GLY A 42 1.25 -5.31 11.28
C GLY A 42 2.42 -4.33 11.13
N VAL A 43 3.35 -4.30 12.09
CA VAL A 43 4.56 -3.47 11.99
C VAL A 43 5.41 -3.88 10.78
N PHE A 44 5.72 -5.16 10.60
CA PHE A 44 6.49 -5.63 9.44
C PHE A 44 5.78 -5.38 8.11
N PHE A 45 4.46 -5.54 8.08
CA PHE A 45 3.66 -5.16 6.93
C PHE A 45 3.86 -3.69 6.57
N HIS A 46 3.69 -2.76 7.52
CA HIS A 46 3.86 -1.33 7.27
C HIS A 46 5.29 -0.99 6.84
N LEU A 47 6.32 -1.59 7.45
CA LEU A 47 7.70 -1.41 7.00
C LEU A 47 7.90 -1.88 5.54
N SER A 48 7.22 -2.94 5.11
CA SER A 48 7.28 -3.40 3.72
C SER A 48 6.64 -2.40 2.73
N ILE A 49 5.66 -1.61 3.18
CA ILE A 49 5.01 -0.55 2.38
C ILE A 49 6.00 0.55 1.97
N LEU A 50 7.08 0.79 2.73
CA LEU A 50 8.13 1.76 2.34
C LEU A 50 8.66 1.49 0.93
N PHE A 51 8.90 0.22 0.61
CA PHE A 51 9.37 -0.16 -0.73
C PHE A 51 8.32 0.14 -1.79
N LEU A 52 7.04 -0.11 -1.49
CA LEU A 52 5.95 0.13 -2.42
C LEU A 52 5.73 1.64 -2.65
N VAL A 53 5.75 2.46 -1.58
CA VAL A 53 5.67 3.93 -1.67
C VAL A 53 6.79 4.50 -2.54
N SER A 54 8.01 3.97 -2.40
CA SER A 54 9.15 4.43 -3.18
C SER A 54 9.00 4.14 -4.68
N ARG A 55 8.32 3.05 -5.04
CA ARG A 55 8.24 2.52 -6.41
C ARG A 55 6.99 2.90 -7.18
N LEU A 56 5.85 3.05 -6.52
CA LEU A 56 4.63 3.46 -7.20
C LEU A 56 4.73 4.91 -7.67
N ASP A 57 4.22 5.15 -8.87
CA ASP A 57 4.10 6.50 -9.40
C ASP A 57 3.03 7.26 -8.61
N ALA A 58 3.44 8.38 -8.06
CA ALA A 58 2.57 9.33 -7.37
C ALA A 58 3.29 10.68 -7.25
N ALA A 59 2.52 11.74 -7.10
CA ALA A 59 3.08 13.05 -6.82
C ALA A 59 3.90 13.06 -5.51
N PRO A 60 4.94 13.88 -5.37
CA PRO A 60 5.80 13.90 -4.19
C PRO A 60 5.04 14.07 -2.87
N TRP A 61 4.00 14.92 -2.84
CA TRP A 61 3.15 15.10 -1.66
C TRP A 61 2.35 13.84 -1.30
N ALA A 62 1.91 13.08 -2.31
CA ALA A 62 1.21 11.81 -2.08
C ALA A 62 2.17 10.74 -1.55
N LYS A 63 3.41 10.67 -2.05
CA LYS A 63 4.45 9.80 -1.48
C LYS A 63 4.77 10.19 -0.04
N ALA A 64 4.83 11.49 0.28
CA ALA A 64 5.00 11.95 1.66
C ALA A 64 3.85 11.48 2.56
N ALA A 65 2.61 11.49 2.08
CA ALA A 65 1.48 10.90 2.81
C ALA A 65 1.68 9.38 3.03
N GLY A 66 2.13 8.65 2.02
CA GLY A 66 2.44 7.22 2.16
C GLY A 66 3.51 6.93 3.23
N TYR A 67 4.58 7.70 3.27
CA TYR A 67 5.59 7.59 4.33
C TYR A 67 5.05 7.99 5.70
N GLY A 68 4.21 9.04 5.77
CA GLY A 68 3.52 9.45 6.99
C GLY A 68 2.58 8.36 7.52
N TRP A 69 1.85 7.70 6.62
CA TRP A 69 1.06 6.53 6.98
C TRP A 69 1.89 5.46 7.67
N VAL A 70 2.98 5.02 7.01
CA VAL A 70 3.87 3.99 7.58
C VAL A 70 4.39 4.40 8.95
N ALA A 71 4.84 5.65 9.11
CA ALA A 71 5.38 6.13 10.38
C ALA A 71 4.33 6.08 11.50
N LEU A 72 3.10 6.51 11.25
CA LEU A 72 2.02 6.52 12.25
C LEU A 72 1.54 5.10 12.59
N ASP A 73 1.41 4.22 11.61
CA ASP A 73 0.94 2.84 11.86
C ASP A 73 2.00 1.97 12.54
N VAL A 74 3.29 2.16 12.20
CA VAL A 74 4.39 1.54 12.94
C VAL A 74 4.40 2.04 14.38
N LEU A 75 4.25 3.35 14.61
CA LEU A 75 4.16 3.91 15.95
C LEU A 75 2.96 3.33 16.71
N ALA A 76 1.78 3.28 16.10
CA ALA A 76 0.58 2.69 16.73
C ALA A 76 0.79 1.22 17.09
N GLY A 77 1.41 0.43 16.20
CA GLY A 77 1.75 -0.96 16.49
C GLY A 77 2.73 -1.10 17.66
N ILE A 78 3.77 -0.28 17.72
CA ILE A 78 4.73 -0.26 18.83
C ILE A 78 4.04 0.14 20.15
N LEU A 79 3.13 1.12 20.12
CA LEU A 79 2.35 1.50 21.30
C LEU A 79 1.51 0.32 21.81
N MET A 80 0.84 -0.41 20.91
CA MET A 80 0.02 -1.59 21.28
C MET A 80 0.88 -2.75 21.80
N ILE A 81 2.04 -3.01 21.20
CA ILE A 81 2.99 -4.05 21.65
C ILE A 81 3.51 -3.75 23.07
N ASN A 82 3.62 -2.47 23.43
CA ASN A 82 4.09 -2.03 24.75
C ASN A 82 2.95 -1.69 25.73
N ASP A 83 1.76 -2.24 25.51
CA ASP A 83 0.58 -2.12 26.39
C ASP A 83 0.15 -0.67 26.68
N VAL A 84 0.41 0.26 25.75
CA VAL A 84 -0.16 1.61 25.85
C VAL A 84 -1.67 1.53 25.60
N ALA A 85 -2.43 2.41 26.31
CA ALA A 85 -3.88 2.42 26.22
C ALA A 85 -4.37 2.38 24.75
N HIS A 86 -5.25 1.41 24.46
CA HIS A 86 -5.76 1.13 23.12
C HIS A 86 -6.27 2.41 22.42
N ASP A 87 -7.04 3.24 23.10
CA ASP A 87 -7.63 4.44 22.51
C ASP A 87 -6.56 5.43 22.03
N THR A 88 -5.41 5.52 22.73
CA THR A 88 -4.29 6.35 22.33
C THR A 88 -3.63 5.81 21.07
N ALA A 89 -3.29 4.53 21.05
CA ALA A 89 -2.67 3.88 19.89
C ALA A 89 -3.62 3.88 18.68
N TRP A 90 -4.91 3.67 18.95
CA TRP A 90 -5.95 3.70 17.92
C TRP A 90 -6.09 5.07 17.27
N ALA A 91 -6.09 6.15 18.04
CA ALA A 91 -6.15 7.51 17.51
C ALA A 91 -4.95 7.81 16.57
N VAL A 92 -3.76 7.33 16.92
CA VAL A 92 -2.56 7.44 16.06
C VAL A 92 -2.76 6.67 14.75
N ARG A 93 -3.28 5.43 14.83
CA ARG A 93 -3.57 4.58 13.66
C ARG A 93 -4.61 5.23 12.73
N LEU A 94 -5.66 5.83 13.27
CA LEU A 94 -6.66 6.54 12.47
C LEU A 94 -6.03 7.71 11.70
N GLY A 95 -5.10 8.44 12.30
CA GLY A 95 -4.30 9.45 11.60
C GLY A 95 -3.49 8.86 10.44
N GLY A 96 -2.88 7.69 10.65
CA GLY A 96 -2.20 6.94 9.61
C GLY A 96 -3.13 6.57 8.47
N HIS A 97 -4.33 6.07 8.76
CA HIS A 97 -5.31 5.68 7.74
C HIS A 97 -5.77 6.85 6.85
N VAL A 98 -5.85 8.08 7.37
CA VAL A 98 -6.10 9.27 6.52
C VAL A 98 -4.99 9.42 5.49
N LEU A 99 -3.73 9.34 5.92
CA LEU A 99 -2.57 9.45 5.03
C LEU A 99 -2.46 8.27 4.07
N ALA A 100 -2.81 7.05 4.51
CA ALA A 100 -2.96 5.88 3.66
C ALA A 100 -3.96 6.15 2.53
N GLY A 101 -5.13 6.67 2.88
CA GLY A 101 -6.17 7.00 1.92
C GLY A 101 -5.69 7.99 0.86
N VAL A 102 -5.01 9.06 1.28
CA VAL A 102 -4.41 10.05 0.36
C VAL A 102 -3.43 9.38 -0.61
N TRP A 103 -2.51 8.56 -0.11
CA TRP A 103 -1.51 7.90 -0.94
C TRP A 103 -2.12 6.84 -1.86
N ILE A 104 -2.99 5.95 -1.34
CA ILE A 104 -3.60 4.87 -2.12
C ILE A 104 -4.47 5.44 -3.24
N VAL A 105 -5.31 6.44 -2.95
CA VAL A 105 -6.14 7.10 -3.97
C VAL A 105 -5.26 7.73 -5.04
N SER A 106 -4.27 8.54 -4.64
CA SER A 106 -3.43 9.27 -5.58
C SER A 106 -2.62 8.35 -6.48
N SER A 107 -1.99 7.30 -5.93
CA SER A 107 -1.24 6.32 -6.70
C SER A 107 -2.14 5.47 -7.61
N SER A 108 -3.36 5.16 -7.15
CA SER A 108 -4.32 4.40 -7.94
C SER A 108 -4.85 5.19 -9.13
N LEU A 109 -5.09 6.49 -8.98
CA LEU A 109 -5.59 7.35 -10.06
C LEU A 109 -4.60 7.48 -11.24
N VAL A 110 -3.30 7.38 -10.99
CA VAL A 110 -2.29 7.41 -12.07
C VAL A 110 -2.06 6.03 -12.71
N SER A 111 -2.57 4.95 -12.14
CA SER A 111 -2.51 3.62 -12.74
C SER A 111 -3.24 3.57 -14.07
N THR A 112 -2.66 2.89 -15.05
CA THR A 112 -3.30 2.66 -16.37
C THR A 112 -4.33 1.54 -16.34
N THR A 113 -4.30 0.74 -15.28
CA THR A 113 -5.13 -0.47 -15.16
C THR A 113 -6.41 -0.17 -14.38
N TRP A 114 -7.56 -0.31 -15.03
CA TRP A 114 -8.86 0.03 -14.42
C TRP A 114 -9.14 -0.70 -13.09
N PRO A 115 -8.94 -2.04 -12.94
CA PRO A 115 -9.19 -2.71 -11.67
C PRO A 115 -8.34 -2.18 -10.52
N VAL A 116 -7.05 -1.89 -10.77
CA VAL A 116 -6.14 -1.28 -9.76
C VAL A 116 -6.68 0.08 -9.34
N ARG A 117 -7.09 0.91 -10.31
CA ARG A 117 -7.67 2.23 -10.05
C ARG A 117 -8.92 2.15 -9.21
N ALA A 118 -9.90 1.32 -9.63
CA ALA A 118 -11.20 1.22 -8.95
C ALA A 118 -11.05 0.72 -7.51
N VAL A 119 -10.37 -0.41 -7.33
CA VAL A 119 -10.19 -1.01 -6.00
C VAL A 119 -9.38 -0.10 -5.09
N GLY A 120 -8.27 0.49 -5.59
CA GLY A 120 -7.45 1.38 -4.78
C GLY A 120 -8.19 2.66 -4.37
N VAL A 121 -8.95 3.29 -5.26
CA VAL A 121 -9.75 4.47 -4.91
C VAL A 121 -10.78 4.12 -3.83
N VAL A 122 -11.52 3.02 -3.98
CA VAL A 122 -12.49 2.57 -2.97
C VAL A 122 -11.80 2.28 -1.64
N THR A 123 -10.67 1.57 -1.66
CA THR A 123 -9.89 1.24 -0.45
C THR A 123 -9.43 2.50 0.28
N GLY A 124 -8.79 3.42 -0.45
CA GLY A 124 -8.25 4.63 0.16
C GLY A 124 -9.33 5.56 0.70
N LEU A 125 -10.43 5.72 -0.02
CA LEU A 125 -11.57 6.51 0.46
C LEU A 125 -12.21 5.87 1.70
N TRP A 126 -12.33 4.54 1.74
CA TRP A 126 -12.88 3.84 2.91
C TRP A 126 -12.01 4.03 4.16
N LEU A 127 -10.69 3.83 4.04
CA LEU A 127 -9.74 4.06 5.14
C LEU A 127 -9.81 5.49 5.67
N ALA A 128 -9.72 6.47 4.77
CA ALA A 128 -9.78 7.88 5.16
C ALA A 128 -11.13 8.25 5.78
N ALA A 129 -12.25 7.88 5.16
CA ALA A 129 -13.58 8.21 5.64
C ALA A 129 -13.87 7.60 7.02
N TYR A 130 -13.50 6.32 7.22
CA TYR A 130 -13.68 5.67 8.52
C TYR A 130 -12.94 6.43 9.64
N SER A 131 -11.76 6.96 9.36
CA SER A 131 -10.95 7.66 10.36
C SER A 131 -11.65 8.88 10.99
N PHE A 132 -12.57 9.50 10.27
CA PHE A 132 -13.36 10.63 10.80
C PHE A 132 -14.58 10.21 11.64
N VAL A 133 -14.96 8.94 11.56
CA VAL A 133 -16.13 8.40 12.26
C VAL A 133 -15.81 7.22 13.17
N GLY A 134 -14.51 6.90 13.34
CA GLY A 134 -14.04 5.76 14.11
C GLY A 134 -14.35 5.79 15.61
N ASN A 135 -14.77 6.95 16.15
CA ASN A 135 -15.29 7.08 17.51
C ASN A 135 -16.80 6.77 17.60
N VAL A 136 -17.50 6.67 16.47
CA VAL A 136 -18.95 6.41 16.39
C VAL A 136 -19.23 5.01 15.86
N LEU A 137 -18.48 4.61 14.85
CA LEU A 137 -18.65 3.29 14.21
C LEU A 137 -17.69 2.27 14.82
N PRO A 138 -18.15 1.02 15.04
CA PRO A 138 -17.30 -0.03 15.57
C PRO A 138 -16.14 -0.37 14.59
N GLU A 139 -15.00 -0.83 15.14
CA GLU A 139 -13.79 -1.19 14.39
C GLU A 139 -14.05 -2.24 13.29
N SER A 140 -15.10 -3.06 13.46
CA SER A 140 -15.49 -4.05 12.45
C SER A 140 -15.81 -3.44 11.07
N PHE A 141 -16.14 -2.15 11.02
CA PHE A 141 -16.34 -1.43 9.74
C PHE A 141 -15.05 -1.23 8.94
N LEU A 142 -13.87 -1.42 9.55
CA LEU A 142 -12.61 -1.46 8.80
C LEU A 142 -12.32 -2.79 8.11
N ARG A 143 -13.00 -3.87 8.49
CA ARG A 143 -12.77 -5.20 7.92
C ARG A 143 -12.85 -5.21 6.39
N PRO A 144 -13.85 -4.58 5.74
CA PRO A 144 -13.87 -4.51 4.28
C PRO A 144 -12.65 -3.82 3.68
N ALA A 145 -12.14 -2.74 4.31
CA ALA A 145 -10.94 -2.07 3.83
C ALA A 145 -9.70 -2.98 3.92
N GLY A 146 -9.59 -3.80 4.98
CA GLY A 146 -8.52 -4.81 5.09
C GLY A 146 -8.54 -5.85 3.97
N ILE A 147 -9.73 -6.28 3.54
CA ILE A 147 -9.88 -7.19 2.38
C ILE A 147 -9.55 -6.45 1.08
N LEU A 148 -10.06 -5.25 0.90
CA LEU A 148 -9.84 -4.47 -0.31
C LEU A 148 -8.37 -4.12 -0.53
N ILE A 149 -7.62 -3.82 0.54
CA ILE A 149 -6.18 -3.53 0.42
C ILE A 149 -5.39 -4.78 0.00
N LEU A 150 -5.76 -5.98 0.47
CA LEU A 150 -5.17 -7.24 0.00
C LEU A 150 -5.45 -7.46 -1.49
N ILE A 151 -6.70 -7.22 -1.93
CA ILE A 151 -7.06 -7.30 -3.34
C ILE A 151 -6.27 -6.27 -4.15
N TRP A 152 -6.11 -5.05 -3.66
CA TRP A 152 -5.35 -4.00 -4.34
C TRP A 152 -3.87 -4.39 -4.52
N PHE A 153 -3.21 -4.94 -3.49
CA PHE A 153 -1.83 -5.44 -3.62
C PHE A 153 -1.74 -6.59 -4.63
N ALA A 154 -2.70 -7.53 -4.61
CA ALA A 154 -2.74 -8.61 -5.58
C ALA A 154 -2.89 -8.09 -7.01
N LEU A 155 -3.77 -7.10 -7.23
CA LEU A 155 -3.95 -6.47 -8.53
C LEU A 155 -2.70 -5.72 -8.99
N LEU A 156 -2.00 -5.01 -8.09
CA LEU A 156 -0.71 -4.39 -8.39
C LEU A 156 0.33 -5.45 -8.84
N ALA A 157 0.43 -6.56 -8.11
CA ALA A 157 1.36 -7.63 -8.44
C ALA A 157 1.04 -8.31 -9.80
N ILE A 158 -0.22 -8.35 -10.21
CA ILE A 158 -0.65 -9.00 -11.46
C ILE A 158 -0.52 -8.06 -12.65
N PHE A 159 -0.97 -6.82 -12.51
CA PHE A 159 -1.22 -5.94 -13.66
C PHE A 159 -0.21 -4.80 -13.79
N ASP A 160 0.43 -4.36 -12.71
CA ASP A 160 1.35 -3.22 -12.80
C ASP A 160 2.75 -3.72 -13.20
N ARG A 161 3.02 -3.67 -14.49
CA ARG A 161 4.34 -3.98 -15.04
C ARG A 161 5.24 -2.77 -14.87
N SER A 162 6.45 -3.00 -14.35
CA SER A 162 7.45 -1.94 -14.22
C SER A 162 7.68 -1.24 -15.56
N HIS A 163 7.78 0.08 -15.55
CA HIS A 163 8.00 0.92 -16.75
C HIS A 163 9.25 0.53 -17.56
N GLY A 164 10.18 -0.26 -16.97
CA GLY A 164 11.37 -0.78 -17.64
C GLY A 164 11.09 -1.69 -18.84
N GLU A 165 10.00 -2.46 -18.84
CA GLU A 165 9.66 -3.32 -19.98
C GLU A 165 9.05 -2.54 -21.15
N ARG A 166 8.42 -1.39 -20.90
CA ARG A 166 7.87 -0.56 -21.98
C ARG A 166 8.94 0.21 -22.76
N ALA A 167 10.06 0.55 -22.13
CA ALA A 167 11.18 1.22 -22.77
C ALA A 167 12.03 0.27 -23.63
N ALA A 168 11.93 -1.03 -23.41
CA ALA A 168 12.67 -2.07 -24.14
C ALA A 168 11.94 -2.60 -25.40
N ALA A 169 10.71 -2.14 -25.69
CA ALA A 169 10.04 -2.52 -26.93
C ALA A 169 10.83 -1.96 -28.11
N PRO A 170 11.34 -2.81 -29.04
CA PRO A 170 12.12 -2.33 -30.16
C PRO A 170 11.26 -1.40 -31.01
N THR A 171 11.68 -0.15 -31.12
CA THR A 171 11.16 0.72 -32.17
C THR A 171 11.52 0.03 -33.49
N SER A 172 10.54 -0.60 -34.12
CA SER A 172 10.69 -1.09 -35.49
C SER A 172 11.07 0.11 -36.35
N SER A 173 12.38 0.28 -36.56
CA SER A 173 12.90 1.20 -37.55
C SER A 173 12.43 0.69 -38.91
N THR A 174 11.33 1.24 -39.40
CA THR A 174 10.95 1.12 -40.81
C THR A 174 12.01 1.91 -41.58
N SER A 175 13.11 1.23 -41.89
CA SER A 175 14.03 1.69 -42.91
C SER A 175 13.28 1.65 -44.23
N ALA A 176 12.66 2.76 -44.58
CA ALA A 176 12.24 3.01 -45.95
C ALA A 176 13.52 3.18 -46.78
N ALA A 177 14.00 2.10 -47.38
CA ALA A 177 14.94 2.14 -48.43
C ALA A 177 14.34 2.95 -49.59
N GLY A 178 14.80 4.17 -49.76
CA GLY A 178 14.57 4.98 -50.95
C GLY A 178 15.32 4.31 -52.12
N VAL A 179 14.55 3.90 -53.10
CA VAL A 179 15.09 3.47 -54.39
C VAL A 179 14.97 4.63 -55.33
N VAL A 180 16.16 5.03 -55.90
CA VAL A 180 16.45 5.74 -57.18
C VAL A 180 15.85 7.07 -57.40
#